data_20c39aff48139b88b607587745f03e53
#
_entry.id   20c39aff48139b88b607587745f03e53
#
_cell.length_a   1.000
_cell.length_b   1.000
_cell.length_c   1.000
_cell.angle_alpha   90.00
_cell.angle_beta   90.00
_cell.angle_gamma   90.00
#
_symmetry.space_group_name_H-M   'P 1'
#
loop_
_entity.id
_entity.type
_entity.pdbx_description
1 polymer ?
#
loop_
_entity_poly.entity_id
_entity_poly.type
_entity_poly.pdbx_seq_one_letter_code
_entity_poly.pdbx_strand_id
1 'polypeptide(L)'
;GGWRIRIDAYPLLTRLGAFRTESDWLEWWSYGDRHYVPEDTPGAYGGYYTKEEIRRIVAYAAERFIEVIPEIEFPGHSDEVFAAYPELCCSGRAYTSGEFCVGNPLSLKFMDEVLTEVLELFPSKYIHIGGDEADRTAWKSCPRCRHLARELGGVDQVQCYLVEHAEKFLAEHGRTMIGWDEILKNNLRSTSTVISYRGQRGGIEAANRGYDVVMSPGEILYFDWYQADPHTQPRAMGGFSPIRKMYGFHPVPDTPAKAADNESIIRGEFVSPDSVEYIYDGGKEHVIGVQGCTWTEFIETEKHLEYMIFPRLLAVSELAWTPRERCEWNDFRRRINVHVSLLHARGINAFPLSDDVVITAQMLSEGKKARVTLDTEKYPAEVRYTLDGTAPVPGSDLYDGPFVVKAGTTVRAALFVAGRMEGTMTELYVDARRNVDNYYTYLNTPEVYASTDR
;
A
#
# COMPACT_ATOMS: atom_id res chain seq x y z
N GLY A 1 -13.29 6.12 4.14
CA GLY A 1 -14.48 6.38 3.73
C GLY A 1 -15.01 7.74 3.32
N GLY A 2 -15.83 7.71 2.32
CA GLY A 2 -16.60 8.84 1.81
C GLY A 2 -16.50 8.95 0.30
N TRP A 3 -17.65 9.21 -0.32
CA TRP A 3 -17.75 9.37 -1.76
C TRP A 3 -17.13 10.69 -2.25
N ARG A 4 -16.33 10.68 -3.32
CA ARG A 4 -15.54 11.86 -3.72
C ARG A 4 -15.85 12.45 -5.09
N ILE A 5 -16.68 11.83 -5.89
CA ILE A 5 -17.00 12.29 -7.27
C ILE A 5 -18.50 12.58 -7.38
N ARG A 6 -18.87 13.76 -7.87
CA ARG A 6 -20.27 14.07 -8.14
C ARG A 6 -20.83 13.16 -9.23
N ILE A 7 -21.92 12.44 -8.90
CA ILE A 7 -22.72 11.62 -9.81
C ILE A 7 -24.12 12.21 -9.86
N ASP A 8 -24.57 12.64 -11.03
CA ASP A 8 -25.85 13.33 -11.16
C ASP A 8 -27.04 12.37 -11.00
N ALA A 9 -26.90 11.11 -11.42
CA ALA A 9 -27.91 10.06 -11.22
C ALA A 9 -28.11 9.73 -9.72
N TYR A 10 -27.08 9.94 -8.90
CA TYR A 10 -27.10 9.59 -7.47
C TYR A 10 -26.60 10.73 -6.57
N PRO A 11 -27.36 11.85 -6.47
CA PRO A 11 -26.88 13.07 -5.80
C PRO A 11 -26.63 12.93 -4.31
N LEU A 12 -27.23 11.94 -3.61
CA LEU A 12 -26.98 11.70 -2.19
C LEU A 12 -25.59 11.13 -1.91
N LEU A 13 -24.91 10.56 -2.91
CA LEU A 13 -23.53 10.10 -2.75
C LEU A 13 -22.61 11.25 -2.28
N THR A 14 -22.83 12.46 -2.81
CA THR A 14 -22.04 13.63 -2.42
C THR A 14 -22.71 14.47 -1.33
N ARG A 15 -24.03 14.60 -1.34
CA ARG A 15 -24.74 15.41 -0.35
C ARG A 15 -24.78 14.79 1.05
N LEU A 16 -24.63 13.48 1.16
CA LEU A 16 -24.61 12.73 2.41
C LEU A 16 -23.32 11.89 2.53
N GLY A 17 -23.05 11.01 1.58
CA GLY A 17 -21.95 10.05 1.65
C GLY A 17 -20.54 10.65 1.58
N ALA A 18 -20.40 11.97 1.36
CA ALA A 18 -19.11 12.65 1.32
C ALA A 18 -18.72 13.35 2.63
N PHE A 19 -19.62 13.40 3.62
CA PHE A 19 -19.44 14.17 4.85
C PHE A 19 -19.64 13.32 6.11
N ARG A 20 -18.90 13.61 7.16
CA ARG A 20 -18.95 12.97 8.47
C ARG A 20 -18.83 14.00 9.59
N THR A 21 -19.11 13.59 10.85
CA THR A 21 -19.09 14.49 11.99
C THR A 21 -17.68 14.83 12.45
N GLU A 22 -16.75 13.87 12.36
CA GLU A 22 -15.41 13.98 12.96
C GLU A 22 -14.32 14.06 11.88
N SER A 23 -13.38 14.96 12.03
CA SER A 23 -12.20 15.05 11.13
C SER A 23 -11.19 13.95 11.42
N ASP A 24 -10.93 13.66 12.71
CA ASP A 24 -10.03 12.57 13.10
C ASP A 24 -10.65 11.22 12.74
N TRP A 25 -9.85 10.37 12.11
CA TRP A 25 -10.30 9.05 11.65
C TRP A 25 -10.69 8.12 12.81
N LEU A 26 -9.90 8.09 13.90
CA LEU A 26 -10.21 7.19 15.02
C LEU A 26 -11.42 7.66 15.80
N GLU A 27 -11.60 8.97 15.98
CA GLU A 27 -12.78 9.51 16.63
C GLU A 27 -14.04 9.09 15.87
N TRP A 28 -14.00 9.13 14.55
CA TRP A 28 -15.12 8.71 13.71
C TRP A 28 -15.24 7.19 13.61
N TRP A 29 -14.15 6.48 13.30
CA TRP A 29 -14.16 5.05 12.97
C TRP A 29 -14.22 4.14 14.19
N SER A 30 -13.41 4.40 15.22
CA SER A 30 -13.24 3.50 16.36
C SER A 30 -14.07 3.90 17.58
N TYR A 31 -14.28 5.19 17.79
CA TYR A 31 -14.94 5.73 18.98
C TYR A 31 -16.29 6.35 18.67
N GLY A 32 -16.56 6.75 17.43
CA GLY A 32 -17.79 7.34 16.98
C GLY A 32 -18.82 6.34 16.44
N ASP A 33 -19.93 6.88 15.98
CA ASP A 33 -21.05 6.11 15.43
C ASP A 33 -20.85 5.72 13.95
N ARG A 34 -19.76 6.16 13.32
CA ARG A 34 -19.44 5.98 11.88
C ARG A 34 -20.53 6.52 10.94
N HIS A 35 -21.31 7.51 11.38
CA HIS A 35 -22.38 8.06 10.57
C HIS A 35 -21.90 9.11 9.61
N TYR A 36 -22.46 9.09 8.42
CA TYR A 36 -22.40 10.17 7.44
C TYR A 36 -23.50 11.17 7.73
N VAL A 37 -23.23 12.45 7.43
CA VAL A 37 -24.15 13.55 7.70
C VAL A 37 -24.37 14.37 6.44
N PRO A 38 -25.53 15.07 6.31
CA PRO A 38 -25.76 16.01 5.22
C PRO A 38 -24.68 17.09 5.13
N GLU A 39 -24.39 17.54 3.92
CA GLU A 39 -23.42 18.58 3.59
C GLU A 39 -23.62 19.88 4.40
N ASP A 40 -24.86 20.23 4.70
CA ASP A 40 -25.25 21.44 5.42
C ASP A 40 -25.29 21.27 6.96
N THR A 41 -24.87 20.12 7.46
CA THR A 41 -24.79 19.87 8.91
C THR A 41 -23.73 20.77 9.54
N PRO A 42 -24.04 21.55 10.59
CA PRO A 42 -23.03 22.37 11.26
C PRO A 42 -21.84 21.53 11.77
N GLY A 43 -20.63 21.87 11.33
CA GLY A 43 -19.40 21.15 11.69
C GLY A 43 -19.11 19.91 10.83
N ALA A 44 -19.88 19.64 9.78
CA ALA A 44 -19.60 18.55 8.88
C ALA A 44 -18.19 18.67 8.29
N TYR A 45 -17.43 17.56 8.34
CA TYR A 45 -16.11 17.42 7.72
C TYR A 45 -16.22 16.53 6.50
N GLY A 46 -15.72 16.99 5.37
CA GLY A 46 -15.76 16.23 4.12
C GLY A 46 -15.60 17.12 2.92
N GLY A 47 -15.92 16.55 1.75
CA GLY A 47 -15.87 17.24 0.47
C GLY A 47 -15.90 16.26 -0.69
N TYR A 48 -16.13 16.79 -1.87
CA TYR A 48 -16.15 16.02 -3.12
C TYR A 48 -15.73 16.92 -4.27
N TYR A 49 -15.39 16.30 -5.39
CA TYR A 49 -15.08 17.01 -6.63
C TYR A 49 -16.32 17.12 -7.50
N THR A 50 -16.58 18.32 -7.99
CA THR A 50 -17.54 18.57 -9.07
C THR A 50 -17.01 17.98 -10.38
N LYS A 51 -17.89 17.71 -11.34
CA LYS A 51 -17.48 17.24 -12.68
C LYS A 51 -16.50 18.19 -13.37
N GLU A 52 -16.67 19.50 -13.14
CA GLU A 52 -15.78 20.50 -13.70
C GLU A 52 -14.36 20.45 -13.08
N GLU A 53 -14.28 20.26 -11.77
CA GLU A 53 -12.99 20.09 -11.09
C GLU A 53 -12.29 18.81 -11.55
N ILE A 54 -13.00 17.71 -11.72
CA ILE A 54 -12.44 16.48 -12.28
C ILE A 54 -11.87 16.72 -13.68
N ARG A 55 -12.63 17.39 -14.58
CA ARG A 55 -12.11 17.71 -15.91
C ARG A 55 -10.85 18.55 -15.87
N ARG A 56 -10.77 19.51 -14.94
CA ARG A 56 -9.57 20.33 -14.72
C ARG A 56 -8.38 19.51 -14.21
N ILE A 57 -8.62 18.59 -13.27
CA ILE A 57 -7.57 17.67 -12.75
C ILE A 57 -7.05 16.80 -13.88
N VAL A 58 -7.94 16.19 -14.65
CA VAL A 58 -7.56 15.33 -15.79
C VAL A 58 -6.77 16.10 -16.85
N ALA A 59 -7.21 17.32 -17.20
CA ALA A 59 -6.49 18.17 -18.15
C ALA A 59 -5.10 18.58 -17.62
N TYR A 60 -5.02 18.98 -16.35
CA TYR A 60 -3.76 19.36 -15.71
C TYR A 60 -2.76 18.18 -15.66
N ALA A 61 -3.23 16.98 -15.38
CA ALA A 61 -2.43 15.77 -15.39
C ALA A 61 -1.95 15.44 -16.81
N ALA A 62 -2.84 15.51 -17.81
CA ALA A 62 -2.53 15.22 -19.21
C ALA A 62 -1.42 16.15 -19.78
N GLU A 63 -1.41 17.45 -19.42
CA GLU A 63 -0.32 18.37 -19.76
C GLU A 63 1.06 17.93 -19.21
N ARG A 64 1.07 17.01 -18.25
CA ARG A 64 2.25 16.44 -17.59
C ARG A 64 2.51 15.00 -17.93
N PHE A 65 1.80 14.49 -18.94
CA PHE A 65 1.86 13.08 -19.38
C PHE A 65 1.49 12.10 -18.25
N ILE A 66 0.57 12.50 -17.37
CA ILE A 66 0.01 11.67 -16.31
C ILE A 66 -1.42 11.31 -16.68
N GLU A 67 -1.71 10.03 -16.73
CA GLU A 67 -3.06 9.52 -16.88
C GLU A 67 -3.73 9.39 -15.52
N VAL A 68 -4.97 9.89 -15.40
CA VAL A 68 -5.79 9.76 -14.18
C VAL A 68 -6.71 8.57 -14.36
N ILE A 69 -6.48 7.51 -13.62
CA ILE A 69 -7.30 6.30 -13.59
C ILE A 69 -8.28 6.42 -12.41
N PRO A 70 -9.59 6.45 -12.65
CA PRO A 70 -10.56 6.46 -11.54
C PRO A 70 -10.69 5.08 -10.93
N GLU A 71 -10.87 5.03 -9.60
CA GLU A 71 -11.27 3.85 -8.86
C GLU A 71 -12.66 4.05 -8.26
N ILE A 72 -13.58 3.15 -8.56
CA ILE A 72 -14.91 3.07 -7.99
C ILE A 72 -15.07 1.69 -7.37
N GLU A 73 -15.16 1.67 -6.06
CA GLU A 73 -15.09 0.43 -5.28
C GLU A 73 -16.35 -0.43 -5.41
N PHE A 74 -16.16 -1.70 -5.75
CA PHE A 74 -17.16 -2.77 -5.78
C PHE A 74 -16.50 -4.11 -5.44
N PRO A 75 -17.14 -5.01 -4.66
CA PRO A 75 -18.43 -4.85 -3.98
C PRO A 75 -18.32 -4.35 -2.54
N GLY A 76 -17.10 -4.20 -2.02
CA GLY A 76 -16.79 -3.82 -0.64
C GLY A 76 -16.68 -2.30 -0.45
N HIS A 77 -16.17 -1.90 0.72
CA HIS A 77 -15.79 -0.51 1.07
C HIS A 77 -16.81 0.58 0.68
N SER A 78 -18.12 0.28 0.77
CA SER A 78 -19.20 1.11 0.22
C SER A 78 -20.20 1.59 1.29
N ASP A 79 -19.79 1.73 2.53
CA ASP A 79 -20.67 2.20 3.64
C ASP A 79 -21.32 3.56 3.33
N GLU A 80 -20.61 4.47 2.66
CA GLU A 80 -21.12 5.77 2.24
C GLU A 80 -22.22 5.65 1.19
N VAL A 81 -22.14 4.64 0.32
CA VAL A 81 -23.19 4.36 -0.66
C VAL A 81 -24.45 3.90 0.07
N PHE A 82 -24.31 3.00 1.04
CA PHE A 82 -25.47 2.45 1.76
C PHE A 82 -26.05 3.41 2.79
N ALA A 83 -25.27 4.37 3.25
CA ALA A 83 -25.79 5.50 4.02
C ALA A 83 -26.78 6.35 3.16
N ALA A 84 -26.44 6.52 1.89
CA ALA A 84 -27.24 7.30 0.94
C ALA A 84 -28.38 6.49 0.27
N TYR A 85 -28.12 5.22 -0.05
CA TYR A 85 -28.99 4.31 -0.80
C TYR A 85 -29.03 2.92 -0.16
N PRO A 86 -29.66 2.77 1.02
CA PRO A 86 -29.62 1.54 1.81
C PRO A 86 -30.23 0.32 1.12
N GLU A 87 -31.11 0.53 0.12
CA GLU A 87 -31.70 -0.56 -0.67
C GLU A 87 -30.68 -1.36 -1.49
N LEU A 88 -29.45 -0.83 -1.66
CA LEU A 88 -28.38 -1.49 -2.38
C LEU A 88 -27.62 -2.51 -1.52
N CYS A 89 -27.73 -2.45 -0.18
CA CYS A 89 -27.14 -3.48 0.69
C CYS A 89 -28.12 -4.63 0.97
N CYS A 90 -27.61 -5.74 1.50
CA CYS A 90 -28.37 -6.96 1.71
C CYS A 90 -29.56 -6.81 2.67
N SER A 91 -29.40 -5.99 3.72
CA SER A 91 -30.42 -5.77 4.75
C SER A 91 -31.45 -4.73 4.34
N GLY A 92 -31.16 -3.87 3.37
CA GLY A 92 -31.93 -2.67 3.05
C GLY A 92 -31.82 -1.57 4.09
N ARG A 93 -30.83 -1.60 4.97
CA ARG A 93 -30.59 -0.63 6.06
C ARG A 93 -29.13 -0.21 6.08
N ALA A 94 -28.89 1.09 6.19
CA ALA A 94 -27.55 1.66 6.33
C ALA A 94 -26.79 1.07 7.55
N TYR A 95 -25.49 1.10 7.49
CA TYR A 95 -24.57 0.71 8.57
C TYR A 95 -24.70 -0.75 9.07
N THR A 96 -25.10 -1.66 8.18
CA THR A 96 -25.26 -3.08 8.51
C THR A 96 -24.30 -4.01 7.77
N SER A 97 -23.78 -3.60 6.64
CA SER A 97 -22.69 -4.25 5.89
C SER A 97 -22.10 -3.27 4.90
N GLY A 98 -20.82 -3.42 4.62
CA GLY A 98 -20.07 -2.59 3.66
C GLY A 98 -20.11 -3.10 2.22
N GLU A 99 -20.93 -4.15 1.90
CA GLU A 99 -20.96 -4.79 0.61
C GLU A 99 -22.31 -4.65 -0.08
N PHE A 100 -22.25 -4.46 -1.42
CA PHE A 100 -23.44 -4.50 -2.27
C PHE A 100 -24.21 -5.81 -2.19
N CYS A 101 -25.53 -5.73 -2.23
CA CYS A 101 -26.39 -6.88 -2.42
C CYS A 101 -26.36 -7.31 -3.90
N VAL A 102 -25.40 -8.14 -4.29
CA VAL A 102 -25.19 -8.56 -5.69
C VAL A 102 -26.41 -9.28 -6.28
N GLY A 103 -27.17 -10.01 -5.43
CA GLY A 103 -28.45 -10.63 -5.84
C GLY A 103 -29.59 -9.63 -6.04
N ASN A 104 -29.36 -8.32 -5.85
CA ASN A 104 -30.34 -7.27 -6.14
C ASN A 104 -30.02 -6.62 -7.49
N PRO A 105 -30.90 -6.69 -8.49
CA PRO A 105 -30.66 -6.06 -9.80
C PRO A 105 -30.37 -4.56 -9.74
N LEU A 106 -30.84 -3.87 -8.68
CA LEU A 106 -30.53 -2.45 -8.48
C LEU A 106 -29.05 -2.20 -8.25
N SER A 107 -28.31 -3.16 -7.69
CA SER A 107 -26.86 -3.02 -7.48
C SER A 107 -26.09 -2.99 -8.80
N LEU A 108 -26.44 -3.85 -9.75
CA LEU A 108 -25.86 -3.84 -11.10
C LEU A 108 -26.25 -2.57 -11.87
N LYS A 109 -27.52 -2.17 -11.77
CA LYS A 109 -27.99 -0.92 -12.38
C LYS A 109 -27.23 0.30 -11.83
N PHE A 110 -27.03 0.37 -10.50
CA PHE A 110 -26.25 1.42 -9.86
C PHE A 110 -24.81 1.45 -10.40
N MET A 111 -24.18 0.29 -10.49
CA MET A 111 -22.81 0.17 -11.05
C MET A 111 -22.76 0.72 -12.47
N ASP A 112 -23.66 0.28 -13.35
CA ASP A 112 -23.68 0.70 -14.76
C ASP A 112 -23.90 2.21 -14.91
N GLU A 113 -24.83 2.79 -14.14
CA GLU A 113 -25.12 4.23 -14.19
C GLU A 113 -23.98 5.07 -13.64
N VAL A 114 -23.34 4.65 -12.53
CA VAL A 114 -22.16 5.34 -11.98
C VAL A 114 -20.98 5.25 -12.94
N LEU A 115 -20.68 4.05 -13.44
CA LEU A 115 -19.60 3.87 -14.40
C LEU A 115 -19.83 4.67 -15.69
N THR A 116 -21.06 4.79 -16.17
CA THR A 116 -21.39 5.62 -17.34
C THR A 116 -20.95 7.07 -17.12
N GLU A 117 -21.28 7.68 -15.99
CA GLU A 117 -20.87 9.06 -15.70
C GLU A 117 -19.34 9.19 -15.47
N VAL A 118 -18.70 8.18 -14.87
CA VAL A 118 -17.24 8.13 -14.70
C VAL A 118 -16.54 8.07 -16.06
N LEU A 119 -17.03 7.27 -17.00
CA LEU A 119 -16.48 7.17 -18.35
C LEU A 119 -16.54 8.48 -19.14
N GLU A 120 -17.52 9.36 -18.87
CA GLU A 120 -17.60 10.70 -19.45
C GLU A 120 -16.55 11.67 -18.90
N LEU A 121 -16.09 11.45 -17.66
CA LEU A 121 -15.16 12.34 -16.96
C LEU A 121 -13.70 11.95 -17.17
N PHE A 122 -13.43 10.64 -17.27
CA PHE A 122 -12.08 10.11 -17.35
C PHE A 122 -11.82 9.46 -18.71
N PRO A 123 -10.90 10.04 -19.51
CA PRO A 123 -10.56 9.50 -20.83
C PRO A 123 -9.66 8.26 -20.74
N SER A 124 -9.20 7.87 -19.54
CA SER A 124 -8.32 6.72 -19.32
C SER A 124 -8.84 5.46 -20.00
N LYS A 125 -7.93 4.73 -20.62
CA LYS A 125 -8.22 3.38 -21.09
C LYS A 125 -8.62 2.46 -19.92
N TYR A 126 -8.11 2.72 -18.73
CA TYR A 126 -8.26 1.89 -17.55
C TYR A 126 -9.31 2.47 -16.59
N ILE A 127 -10.14 1.59 -16.03
CA ILE A 127 -11.08 1.90 -14.95
C ILE A 127 -10.86 0.85 -13.85
N HIS A 128 -10.59 1.31 -12.65
CA HIS A 128 -10.40 0.46 -11.48
C HIS A 128 -11.73 0.26 -10.76
N ILE A 129 -12.05 -0.99 -10.42
CA ILE A 129 -13.31 -1.35 -9.76
C ILE A 129 -13.13 -1.78 -8.30
N GLY A 130 -11.92 -1.66 -7.75
CA GLY A 130 -11.60 -2.20 -6.43
C GLY A 130 -11.53 -3.73 -6.43
N GLY A 131 -12.45 -4.36 -5.73
CA GLY A 131 -12.60 -5.81 -5.68
C GLY A 131 -11.99 -6.46 -4.45
N ASP A 132 -11.44 -5.66 -3.54
CA ASP A 132 -10.74 -6.08 -2.34
C ASP A 132 -11.67 -6.24 -1.13
N GLU A 133 -11.22 -7.04 -0.18
CA GLU A 133 -11.71 -7.18 1.20
C GLU A 133 -13.23 -7.38 1.38
N ALA A 134 -13.93 -7.87 0.37
CA ALA A 134 -15.38 -8.08 0.47
C ALA A 134 -15.74 -9.14 1.53
N ASP A 135 -16.46 -8.74 2.57
CA ASP A 135 -17.04 -9.65 3.57
C ASP A 135 -18.28 -10.36 3.00
N ARG A 136 -18.23 -11.66 2.86
CA ARG A 136 -19.29 -12.47 2.29
C ARG A 136 -20.36 -12.89 3.29
N THR A 137 -20.29 -12.43 4.53
CA THR A 137 -21.19 -12.83 5.62
C THR A 137 -22.63 -12.41 5.31
N ALA A 138 -22.83 -11.19 4.83
CA ALA A 138 -24.15 -10.71 4.45
C ALA A 138 -24.76 -11.53 3.29
N TRP A 139 -23.95 -11.94 2.30
CA TRP A 139 -24.43 -12.76 1.17
C TRP A 139 -24.88 -14.16 1.59
N LYS A 140 -24.24 -14.76 2.61
CA LYS A 140 -24.61 -16.08 3.15
C LYS A 140 -25.99 -16.09 3.81
N SER A 141 -26.45 -14.95 4.32
CA SER A 141 -27.74 -14.79 5.00
C SER A 141 -28.84 -14.17 4.12
N CYS A 142 -28.48 -13.34 3.15
CA CYS A 142 -29.42 -12.65 2.25
C CYS A 142 -30.15 -13.63 1.32
N PRO A 143 -31.50 -13.65 1.29
CA PRO A 143 -32.23 -14.56 0.40
C PRO A 143 -31.91 -14.40 -1.09
N ARG A 144 -31.71 -13.15 -1.56
CA ARG A 144 -31.37 -12.83 -2.95
C ARG A 144 -29.99 -13.33 -3.32
N CYS A 145 -28.97 -13.02 -2.50
CA CYS A 145 -27.60 -13.49 -2.74
C CYS A 145 -27.46 -15.00 -2.58
N ARG A 146 -28.20 -15.62 -1.66
CA ARG A 146 -28.26 -17.10 -1.54
C ARG A 146 -28.90 -17.78 -2.75
N HIS A 147 -29.88 -17.13 -3.36
CA HIS A 147 -30.48 -17.64 -4.60
C HIS A 147 -29.44 -17.58 -5.72
N LEU A 148 -28.83 -16.43 -5.94
CA LEU A 148 -27.75 -16.24 -6.91
C LEU A 148 -26.59 -17.21 -6.67
N ALA A 149 -26.13 -17.35 -5.41
CA ALA A 149 -25.05 -18.28 -5.06
C ALA A 149 -25.37 -19.77 -5.41
N ARG A 150 -26.63 -20.20 -5.28
CA ARG A 150 -27.05 -21.54 -5.69
C ARG A 150 -26.99 -21.73 -7.20
N GLU A 151 -27.39 -20.72 -7.97
CA GLU A 151 -27.33 -20.76 -9.44
C GLU A 151 -25.89 -20.76 -9.94
N LEU A 152 -25.00 -20.03 -9.27
CA LEU A 152 -23.58 -19.89 -9.64
C LEU A 152 -22.68 -20.99 -9.07
N GLY A 153 -23.17 -21.84 -8.17
CA GLY A 153 -22.37 -22.93 -7.58
C GLY A 153 -21.61 -22.56 -6.29
N GLY A 154 -21.88 -21.41 -5.68
CA GLY A 154 -21.29 -21.06 -4.39
C GLY A 154 -21.28 -19.55 -4.09
N VAL A 155 -21.11 -19.22 -2.80
CA VAL A 155 -21.07 -17.80 -2.36
C VAL A 155 -19.85 -17.05 -2.91
N ASP A 156 -18.75 -17.74 -3.15
CA ASP A 156 -17.56 -17.16 -3.75
C ASP A 156 -17.81 -16.69 -5.19
N GLN A 157 -18.72 -17.34 -5.90
CA GLN A 157 -19.09 -16.98 -7.27
C GLN A 157 -19.97 -15.72 -7.34
N VAL A 158 -20.50 -15.24 -6.22
CA VAL A 158 -21.30 -14.01 -6.17
C VAL A 158 -20.43 -12.79 -6.50
N GLN A 159 -19.22 -12.72 -5.94
CA GLN A 159 -18.25 -11.67 -6.29
C GLN A 159 -17.78 -11.83 -7.73
N CYS A 160 -17.51 -13.06 -8.17
CA CYS A 160 -17.12 -13.35 -9.55
C CYS A 160 -18.15 -12.82 -10.56
N TYR A 161 -19.44 -13.06 -10.30
CA TYR A 161 -20.53 -12.58 -11.16
C TYR A 161 -20.55 -11.05 -11.29
N LEU A 162 -20.32 -10.32 -10.19
CA LEU A 162 -20.25 -8.86 -10.21
C LEU A 162 -19.03 -8.35 -10.99
N VAL A 163 -17.87 -8.96 -10.77
CA VAL A 163 -16.62 -8.60 -11.48
C VAL A 163 -16.77 -8.86 -12.98
N GLU A 164 -17.33 -10.01 -13.37
CA GLU A 164 -17.60 -10.34 -14.77
C GLU A 164 -18.57 -9.34 -15.43
N HIS A 165 -19.58 -8.90 -14.68
CA HIS A 165 -20.50 -7.87 -15.14
C HIS A 165 -19.78 -6.55 -15.41
N ALA A 166 -18.96 -6.08 -14.45
CA ALA A 166 -18.16 -4.85 -14.61
C ALA A 166 -17.19 -4.95 -15.79
N GLU A 167 -16.47 -6.08 -15.90
CA GLU A 167 -15.53 -6.33 -16.99
C GLU A 167 -16.22 -6.28 -18.36
N LYS A 168 -17.38 -6.92 -18.48
CA LYS A 168 -18.17 -6.90 -19.70
C LYS A 168 -18.64 -5.49 -20.05
N PHE A 169 -19.21 -4.79 -19.07
CA PHE A 169 -19.68 -3.41 -19.24
C PHE A 169 -18.55 -2.50 -19.73
N LEU A 170 -17.40 -2.53 -19.07
CA LEU A 170 -16.24 -1.71 -19.45
C LEU A 170 -15.72 -2.06 -20.84
N ALA A 171 -15.65 -3.34 -21.18
CA ALA A 171 -15.20 -3.79 -22.52
C ALA A 171 -16.16 -3.32 -23.63
N GLU A 172 -17.48 -3.34 -23.40
CA GLU A 172 -18.48 -2.82 -24.34
C GLU A 172 -18.33 -1.32 -24.57
N HIS A 173 -17.75 -0.59 -23.61
CA HIS A 173 -17.43 0.83 -23.72
C HIS A 173 -15.97 1.11 -24.14
N GLY A 174 -15.22 0.08 -24.59
CA GLY A 174 -13.85 0.21 -25.06
C GLY A 174 -12.83 0.50 -23.95
N ARG A 175 -13.14 0.14 -22.72
CA ARG A 175 -12.26 0.31 -21.56
C ARG A 175 -11.71 -1.03 -21.07
N THR A 176 -10.61 -0.96 -20.35
CA THR A 176 -9.98 -2.11 -19.69
C THR A 176 -10.22 -2.02 -18.18
N MET A 177 -10.69 -3.12 -17.61
CA MET A 177 -10.87 -3.21 -16.16
C MET A 177 -9.55 -3.39 -15.44
N ILE A 178 -9.36 -2.69 -14.33
CA ILE A 178 -8.35 -2.97 -13.30
C ILE A 178 -9.06 -3.37 -12.02
N GLY A 179 -8.45 -4.24 -11.23
CA GLY A 179 -8.89 -4.55 -9.86
C GLY A 179 -7.74 -5.09 -9.01
N TRP A 180 -7.97 -5.10 -7.71
CA TRP A 180 -7.03 -5.69 -6.76
C TRP A 180 -6.94 -7.21 -6.96
N ASP A 181 -5.87 -7.83 -6.50
CA ASP A 181 -5.56 -9.25 -6.80
C ASP A 181 -6.63 -10.26 -6.37
N GLU A 182 -7.64 -9.85 -5.62
CA GLU A 182 -8.80 -10.68 -5.26
C GLU A 182 -9.70 -11.03 -6.44
N ILE A 183 -9.65 -10.23 -7.52
CA ILE A 183 -10.39 -10.52 -8.76
C ILE A 183 -9.84 -11.76 -9.49
N LEU A 184 -8.62 -12.22 -9.18
CA LEU A 184 -8.00 -13.42 -9.80
C LEU A 184 -8.76 -14.72 -9.59
N LYS A 185 -9.70 -14.77 -8.66
CA LYS A 185 -10.62 -15.90 -8.48
C LYS A 185 -11.54 -16.10 -9.67
N ASN A 186 -11.65 -15.11 -10.53
CA ASN A 186 -12.49 -15.07 -11.71
C ASN A 186 -11.76 -15.59 -12.94
N ASN A 187 -12.52 -15.92 -13.95
CA ASN A 187 -12.01 -16.20 -15.28
C ASN A 187 -11.97 -14.88 -16.08
N LEU A 188 -11.01 -14.02 -15.74
CA LEU A 188 -10.87 -12.67 -16.32
C LEU A 188 -10.57 -12.75 -17.83
N ARG A 189 -10.92 -11.68 -18.56
CA ARG A 189 -10.44 -11.48 -19.93
C ARG A 189 -8.94 -11.21 -19.91
N SER A 190 -8.24 -11.62 -20.92
CA SER A 190 -6.78 -11.41 -21.06
C SER A 190 -6.36 -9.93 -21.11
N THR A 191 -7.31 -9.03 -21.29
CA THR A 191 -7.06 -7.57 -21.29
C THR A 191 -7.19 -6.92 -19.92
N SER A 192 -7.76 -7.61 -18.93
CA SER A 192 -7.89 -7.07 -17.56
C SER A 192 -6.56 -7.02 -16.87
N THR A 193 -6.38 -6.00 -16.02
CA THR A 193 -5.13 -5.75 -15.28
C THR A 193 -5.36 -6.00 -13.80
N VAL A 194 -4.39 -6.60 -13.14
CA VAL A 194 -4.44 -6.94 -11.72
C VAL A 194 -3.42 -6.07 -10.95
N ILE A 195 -3.85 -5.49 -9.82
CA ILE A 195 -2.93 -4.85 -8.88
C ILE A 195 -2.70 -5.79 -7.70
N SER A 196 -1.44 -6.23 -7.52
CA SER A 196 -1.06 -7.13 -6.43
C SER A 196 -0.68 -6.33 -5.20
N TYR A 197 -1.57 -6.29 -4.19
CA TYR A 197 -1.33 -5.55 -2.94
C TYR A 197 -1.07 -6.44 -1.73
N ARG A 198 -1.61 -7.67 -1.71
CA ARG A 198 -1.39 -8.66 -0.64
C ARG A 198 -0.08 -9.42 -0.86
N GLY A 199 1.04 -8.73 -0.69
CA GLY A 199 2.35 -9.26 -1.03
C GLY A 199 2.56 -9.39 -2.55
N GLN A 200 3.50 -10.25 -2.95
CA GLN A 200 3.86 -10.45 -4.36
C GLN A 200 3.10 -11.60 -5.05
N ARG A 201 2.45 -12.48 -4.26
CA ARG A 201 1.90 -13.75 -4.77
C ARG A 201 0.82 -13.55 -5.83
N GLY A 202 -0.12 -12.62 -5.59
CA GLY A 202 -1.17 -12.32 -6.56
C GLY A 202 -0.62 -11.86 -7.91
N GLY A 203 0.44 -11.03 -7.87
CA GLY A 203 1.11 -10.56 -9.08
C GLY A 203 1.84 -11.66 -9.83
N ILE A 204 2.53 -12.55 -9.12
CA ILE A 204 3.19 -13.72 -9.72
C ILE A 204 2.14 -14.62 -10.38
N GLU A 205 1.03 -14.92 -9.69
CA GLU A 205 -0.06 -15.72 -10.24
C GLU A 205 -0.66 -15.06 -11.50
N ALA A 206 -0.96 -13.75 -11.44
CA ALA A 206 -1.53 -13.00 -12.56
C ALA A 206 -0.62 -13.05 -13.79
N ALA A 207 0.66 -12.72 -13.61
CA ALA A 207 1.66 -12.72 -14.68
C ALA A 207 1.82 -14.11 -15.31
N ASN A 208 1.89 -15.16 -14.49
CA ASN A 208 2.00 -16.56 -14.97
C ASN A 208 0.73 -17.05 -15.69
N ARG A 209 -0.41 -16.43 -15.45
CA ARG A 209 -1.69 -16.69 -16.17
C ARG A 209 -1.85 -15.80 -17.41
N GLY A 210 -0.90 -14.90 -17.71
CA GLY A 210 -0.93 -14.02 -18.88
C GLY A 210 -1.80 -12.77 -18.70
N TYR A 211 -2.06 -12.33 -17.47
CA TYR A 211 -2.71 -11.05 -17.17
C TYR A 211 -1.67 -9.97 -16.91
N ASP A 212 -1.92 -8.78 -17.43
CA ASP A 212 -1.12 -7.61 -17.07
C ASP A 212 -1.24 -7.32 -15.56
N VAL A 213 -0.12 -6.97 -14.94
CA VAL A 213 -0.04 -6.76 -13.50
C VAL A 213 0.73 -5.50 -13.14
N VAL A 214 0.23 -4.79 -12.14
CA VAL A 214 0.96 -3.73 -11.43
C VAL A 214 1.31 -4.26 -10.03
N MET A 215 2.59 -4.23 -9.67
CA MET A 215 3.06 -4.70 -8.37
C MET A 215 2.96 -3.58 -7.33
N SER A 216 2.22 -3.84 -6.25
CA SER A 216 1.96 -2.88 -5.18
C SER A 216 1.91 -3.55 -3.79
N PRO A 217 2.85 -4.47 -3.43
CA PRO A 217 2.78 -5.14 -2.14
C PRO A 217 2.77 -4.14 -0.99
N GLY A 218 1.70 -4.20 -0.16
CA GLY A 218 1.44 -3.21 0.88
C GLY A 218 2.57 -3.11 1.90
N GLU A 219 3.17 -4.22 2.25
CA GLU A 219 4.29 -4.29 3.20
C GLU A 219 5.54 -3.53 2.72
N ILE A 220 5.60 -3.18 1.43
CA ILE A 220 6.74 -2.50 0.82
C ILE A 220 6.36 -1.14 0.26
N LEU A 221 5.21 -1.04 -0.45
CA LEU A 221 4.87 0.10 -1.31
C LEU A 221 3.71 0.95 -0.77
N TYR A 222 3.29 0.78 0.50
CA TYR A 222 2.30 1.64 1.13
C TYR A 222 2.97 2.85 1.79
N PHE A 223 2.68 4.04 1.29
CA PHE A 223 3.23 5.30 1.79
C PHE A 223 2.53 5.81 3.05
N ASP A 224 1.37 5.30 3.39
CA ASP A 224 0.65 5.54 4.63
C ASP A 224 1.22 4.77 5.84
N TRP A 225 2.26 3.95 5.63
CA TRP A 225 3.01 3.27 6.68
C TRP A 225 4.19 4.09 7.18
N TYR A 226 4.62 3.83 8.43
CA TYR A 226 5.77 4.49 9.04
C TYR A 226 7.06 4.27 8.22
N GLN A 227 7.88 5.31 8.12
CA GLN A 227 9.15 5.27 7.39
C GLN A 227 10.38 5.35 8.31
N ALA A 228 10.18 5.60 9.61
CA ALA A 228 11.18 5.54 10.68
C ALA A 228 10.50 5.15 11.99
N ASP A 229 11.19 5.28 13.14
CA ASP A 229 10.62 5.01 14.47
C ASP A 229 9.27 5.71 14.66
N PRO A 230 8.18 4.94 14.87
CA PRO A 230 6.83 5.50 15.05
C PRO A 230 6.72 6.59 16.11
N HIS A 231 7.55 6.54 17.16
CA HIS A 231 7.56 7.54 18.23
C HIS A 231 8.08 8.91 17.79
N THR A 232 8.79 8.96 16.65
CA THR A 232 9.35 10.19 16.09
C THR A 232 8.59 10.68 14.86
N GLN A 233 7.56 9.96 14.45
CA GLN A 233 6.83 10.22 13.20
C GLN A 233 5.43 10.77 13.47
N PRO A 234 4.86 11.54 12.52
CA PRO A 234 3.44 11.78 12.49
C PRO A 234 2.67 10.44 12.48
N ARG A 235 1.45 10.46 12.99
CA ARG A 235 0.60 9.27 12.99
C ARG A 235 0.42 8.71 11.57
N ALA A 236 0.50 7.40 11.45
CA ALA A 236 0.35 6.66 10.21
C ALA A 236 -0.60 5.47 10.41
N MET A 237 -0.96 4.76 9.34
CA MET A 237 -1.86 3.59 9.39
C MET A 237 -1.27 2.44 10.22
N GLY A 238 0.02 2.38 10.38
CA GLY A 238 0.77 1.29 11.01
C GLY A 238 1.86 0.79 10.10
N GLY A 239 2.30 -0.44 10.30
CA GLY A 239 3.33 -1.07 9.47
C GLY A 239 4.67 -0.32 9.46
N PHE A 240 5.61 -0.80 8.67
CA PHE A 240 6.93 -0.18 8.55
C PHE A 240 7.48 -0.35 7.14
N SER A 241 7.62 0.76 6.40
CA SER A 241 8.07 0.77 5.01
C SER A 241 9.06 1.92 4.75
N PRO A 242 10.31 1.81 5.27
CA PRO A 242 11.36 2.78 5.01
C PRO A 242 11.83 2.70 3.56
N ILE A 243 12.45 3.78 3.07
CA ILE A 243 12.91 3.88 1.69
C ILE A 243 13.90 2.76 1.30
N ARG A 244 14.71 2.29 2.25
CA ARG A 244 15.65 1.18 2.03
C ARG A 244 14.93 -0.12 1.71
N LYS A 245 13.82 -0.39 2.41
CA LYS A 245 12.97 -1.57 2.19
C LYS A 245 12.34 -1.50 0.81
N MET A 246 11.78 -0.36 0.42
CA MET A 246 11.21 -0.15 -0.92
C MET A 246 12.25 -0.35 -2.02
N TYR A 247 13.43 0.26 -1.87
CA TYR A 247 14.49 0.15 -2.87
C TYR A 247 15.06 -1.27 -3.03
N GLY A 248 14.90 -2.11 -2.01
CA GLY A 248 15.26 -3.54 -2.06
C GLY A 248 14.32 -4.39 -2.92
N PHE A 249 13.13 -3.91 -3.21
CA PHE A 249 12.10 -4.66 -3.92
C PHE A 249 12.48 -4.98 -5.38
N HIS A 250 12.15 -6.20 -5.82
CA HIS A 250 12.26 -6.63 -7.20
C HIS A 250 10.87 -6.62 -7.85
N PRO A 251 10.55 -5.60 -8.69
CA PRO A 251 9.23 -5.52 -9.33
C PRO A 251 8.90 -6.72 -10.22
N VAL A 252 9.92 -7.33 -10.83
CA VAL A 252 9.79 -8.53 -11.65
C VAL A 252 10.55 -9.67 -10.99
N PRO A 253 9.90 -10.45 -10.10
CA PRO A 253 10.50 -11.60 -9.42
C PRO A 253 10.54 -12.83 -10.35
N ASP A 254 11.34 -12.75 -11.40
CA ASP A 254 11.46 -13.75 -12.48
C ASP A 254 12.49 -14.86 -12.18
N THR A 255 13.01 -14.90 -10.96
CA THR A 255 13.87 -15.97 -10.46
C THR A 255 13.50 -16.31 -9.02
N PRO A 256 13.75 -17.57 -8.57
CA PRO A 256 13.54 -17.94 -7.18
C PRO A 256 14.27 -17.02 -6.18
N ALA A 257 15.48 -16.56 -6.52
CA ALA A 257 16.26 -15.66 -5.65
C ALA A 257 15.57 -14.30 -5.48
N LYS A 258 15.13 -13.64 -6.57
CA LYS A 258 14.42 -12.36 -6.50
C LYS A 258 13.09 -12.48 -5.75
N ALA A 259 12.35 -13.57 -5.97
CA ALA A 259 11.10 -13.81 -5.26
C ALA A 259 11.33 -14.05 -3.76
N ALA A 260 12.38 -14.78 -3.40
CA ALA A 260 12.76 -15.02 -2.01
C ALA A 260 13.26 -13.74 -1.32
N ASP A 261 14.00 -12.88 -2.02
CA ASP A 261 14.41 -11.56 -1.51
C ASP A 261 13.19 -10.69 -1.19
N ASN A 262 12.22 -10.60 -2.11
CA ASN A 262 10.98 -9.89 -1.86
C ASN A 262 10.22 -10.47 -0.66
N GLU A 263 10.07 -11.79 -0.59
CA GLU A 263 9.35 -12.45 0.50
C GLU A 263 10.07 -12.26 1.85
N SER A 264 11.41 -12.24 1.83
CA SER A 264 12.22 -11.93 3.01
C SER A 264 11.99 -10.49 3.50
N ILE A 265 11.88 -9.54 2.57
CA ILE A 265 11.56 -8.14 2.87
C ILE A 265 10.14 -8.01 3.44
N ILE A 266 9.17 -8.72 2.86
CA ILE A 266 7.76 -8.73 3.30
C ILE A 266 7.63 -9.27 4.72
N ARG A 267 8.25 -10.42 4.99
CA ARG A 267 8.13 -11.11 6.28
C ARG A 267 9.09 -10.59 7.36
N GLY A 268 10.11 -9.83 6.98
CA GLY A 268 11.19 -9.44 7.91
C GLY A 268 12.07 -10.62 8.37
N GLU A 269 12.09 -11.74 7.62
CA GLU A 269 12.86 -12.93 7.92
C GLU A 269 13.42 -13.56 6.63
N PHE A 270 14.50 -14.35 6.75
CA PHE A 270 15.06 -15.04 5.59
C PHE A 270 14.09 -16.09 5.04
N VAL A 271 13.84 -16.03 3.74
CA VAL A 271 13.04 -17.00 2.99
C VAL A 271 13.94 -17.71 1.97
N SER A 272 13.85 -19.05 1.95
CA SER A 272 14.64 -19.84 1.00
C SER A 272 14.09 -19.72 -0.42
N PRO A 273 14.96 -19.58 -1.45
CA PRO A 273 14.53 -19.61 -2.84
C PRO A 273 13.77 -20.89 -3.25
N ASP A 274 14.01 -22.01 -2.58
CA ASP A 274 13.32 -23.27 -2.87
C ASP A 274 11.87 -23.32 -2.37
N SER A 275 11.44 -22.32 -1.62
CA SER A 275 10.10 -22.27 -0.97
C SER A 275 9.14 -21.23 -1.54
N VAL A 276 9.51 -20.57 -2.63
CA VAL A 276 8.73 -19.47 -3.21
C VAL A 276 8.32 -19.72 -4.65
N GLU A 277 7.15 -19.21 -5.02
CA GLU A 277 6.74 -19.09 -6.41
C GLU A 277 7.44 -17.86 -7.04
N TYR A 278 7.65 -17.90 -8.34
CA TYR A 278 8.26 -16.81 -9.11
C TYR A 278 7.62 -16.72 -10.49
N ILE A 279 7.92 -15.65 -11.24
CA ILE A 279 7.40 -15.43 -12.58
C ILE A 279 8.20 -16.27 -13.57
N TYR A 280 7.53 -17.19 -14.28
CA TYR A 280 8.13 -18.05 -15.29
C TYR A 280 8.42 -17.29 -16.59
N ASP A 281 9.19 -17.93 -17.49
CA ASP A 281 9.43 -17.42 -18.83
C ASP A 281 8.11 -17.15 -19.57
N GLY A 282 7.97 -15.96 -20.13
CA GLY A 282 6.75 -15.48 -20.78
C GLY A 282 5.79 -14.72 -19.85
N GLY A 283 6.00 -14.76 -18.51
CA GLY A 283 5.18 -13.99 -17.58
C GLY A 283 5.72 -12.58 -17.28
N LYS A 284 7.02 -12.37 -17.42
CA LYS A 284 7.67 -11.10 -17.05
C LYS A 284 7.20 -9.90 -17.89
N GLU A 285 6.80 -10.12 -19.14
CA GLU A 285 6.28 -9.10 -20.05
C GLU A 285 4.93 -8.55 -19.58
N HIS A 286 4.23 -9.29 -18.71
CA HIS A 286 2.97 -8.90 -18.11
C HIS A 286 3.14 -8.01 -16.89
N VAL A 287 4.34 -7.86 -16.31
CA VAL A 287 4.56 -6.86 -15.25
C VAL A 287 4.73 -5.49 -15.90
N ILE A 288 3.65 -4.73 -15.94
CA ILE A 288 3.60 -3.45 -16.66
C ILE A 288 3.96 -2.25 -15.78
N GLY A 289 4.09 -2.43 -14.47
CA GLY A 289 4.45 -1.33 -13.57
C GLY A 289 4.50 -1.68 -12.10
N VAL A 290 4.79 -0.65 -11.31
CA VAL A 290 4.75 -0.64 -9.85
C VAL A 290 3.89 0.52 -9.38
N GLN A 291 3.24 0.36 -8.23
CA GLN A 291 2.40 1.41 -7.64
C GLN A 291 2.74 1.57 -6.16
N GLY A 292 2.85 2.83 -5.72
CA GLY A 292 2.84 3.19 -4.31
C GLY A 292 1.44 3.64 -3.90
N CYS A 293 0.85 3.03 -2.87
CA CYS A 293 -0.45 3.42 -2.34
C CYS A 293 -0.30 4.45 -1.22
N THR A 294 -1.25 5.37 -1.13
CA THR A 294 -1.31 6.39 -0.08
C THR A 294 -2.74 6.51 0.41
N TRP A 295 -3.09 5.69 1.40
CA TRP A 295 -4.38 5.77 2.08
C TRP A 295 -4.36 6.92 3.07
N THR A 296 -5.45 7.67 3.16
CA THR A 296 -5.42 9.00 3.79
C THR A 296 -6.17 9.08 5.12
N GLU A 297 -6.43 7.95 5.77
CA GLU A 297 -7.10 7.87 7.07
C GLU A 297 -6.45 8.77 8.13
N PHE A 298 -5.11 8.83 8.11
CA PHE A 298 -4.31 9.64 9.04
C PHE A 298 -3.58 10.81 8.37
N ILE A 299 -3.80 11.05 7.08
CA ILE A 299 -3.14 12.13 6.33
C ILE A 299 -4.14 13.28 6.12
N GLU A 300 -4.13 14.23 7.04
CA GLU A 300 -5.13 15.32 7.07
C GLU A 300 -4.71 16.57 6.29
N THR A 301 -3.44 16.73 5.98
CA THR A 301 -2.91 17.96 5.38
C THR A 301 -1.98 17.67 4.20
N GLU A 302 -1.88 18.63 3.27
CA GLU A 302 -0.92 18.57 2.16
C GLU A 302 0.52 18.38 2.66
N LYS A 303 0.91 19.07 3.73
CA LYS A 303 2.24 18.91 4.33
C LYS A 303 2.50 17.51 4.89
N HIS A 304 1.48 16.89 5.46
CA HIS A 304 1.58 15.49 5.90
C HIS A 304 1.66 14.55 4.70
N LEU A 305 0.88 14.80 3.64
CA LEU A 305 0.93 14.03 2.39
C LEU A 305 2.34 14.08 1.76
N GLU A 306 2.92 15.28 1.63
CA GLU A 306 4.28 15.47 1.13
C GLU A 306 5.30 14.67 1.95
N TYR A 307 5.18 14.70 3.29
CA TYR A 307 6.04 13.97 4.22
C TYR A 307 5.95 12.44 4.02
N MET A 308 4.76 11.92 3.81
CA MET A 308 4.53 10.49 3.65
C MET A 308 4.96 9.98 2.27
N ILE A 309 4.79 10.78 1.22
CA ILE A 309 5.15 10.37 -0.15
C ILE A 309 6.64 10.53 -0.41
N PHE A 310 7.22 11.67 -0.04
CA PHE A 310 8.62 11.97 -0.34
C PHE A 310 9.55 11.67 0.84
N PRO A 311 10.73 11.07 0.58
CA PRO A 311 11.33 10.76 -0.73
C PRO A 311 11.00 9.37 -1.29
N ARG A 312 10.13 8.57 -0.66
CA ARG A 312 9.85 7.18 -1.04
C ARG A 312 9.36 7.03 -2.50
N LEU A 313 8.58 8.00 -2.99
CA LEU A 313 8.16 8.02 -4.41
C LEU A 313 9.35 8.04 -5.38
N LEU A 314 10.50 8.62 -4.99
CA LEU A 314 11.70 8.61 -5.83
C LEU A 314 12.33 7.22 -5.92
N ALA A 315 12.22 6.40 -4.86
CA ALA A 315 12.62 5.00 -4.92
C ALA A 315 11.71 4.20 -5.86
N VAL A 316 10.39 4.38 -5.76
CA VAL A 316 9.42 3.75 -6.67
C VAL A 316 9.69 4.17 -8.11
N SER A 317 9.97 5.44 -8.36
CA SER A 317 10.33 5.96 -9.69
C SER A 317 11.57 5.27 -10.25
N GLU A 318 12.62 5.09 -9.45
CA GLU A 318 13.83 4.40 -9.92
C GLU A 318 13.54 2.92 -10.20
N LEU A 319 12.78 2.24 -9.36
CA LEU A 319 12.38 0.85 -9.59
C LEU A 319 11.54 0.67 -10.86
N ALA A 320 10.72 1.66 -11.21
CA ALA A 320 9.88 1.64 -12.40
C ALA A 320 10.65 1.92 -13.72
N TRP A 321 11.66 2.77 -13.67
CA TRP A 321 12.32 3.30 -14.88
C TRP A 321 13.75 2.79 -15.09
N THR A 322 14.38 2.20 -14.07
CA THR A 322 15.77 1.75 -14.14
C THR A 322 15.82 0.22 -14.11
N PRO A 323 16.50 -0.42 -15.08
CA PRO A 323 16.74 -1.86 -15.03
C PRO A 323 17.36 -2.27 -13.68
N ARG A 324 16.83 -3.31 -13.07
CA ARG A 324 17.19 -3.71 -11.69
C ARG A 324 18.69 -3.95 -11.51
N GLU A 325 19.37 -4.41 -12.53
CA GLU A 325 20.82 -4.68 -12.55
C GLU A 325 21.67 -3.38 -12.43
N ARG A 326 21.04 -2.22 -12.67
CA ARG A 326 21.67 -0.90 -12.54
C ARG A 326 21.27 -0.19 -11.26
N CYS A 327 20.35 -0.74 -10.48
CA CYS A 327 19.94 -0.19 -9.19
C CYS A 327 20.99 -0.56 -8.13
N GLU A 328 21.70 0.44 -7.61
CA GLU A 328 22.72 0.27 -6.59
C GLU A 328 22.41 1.20 -5.41
N TRP A 329 22.27 0.63 -4.21
CA TRP A 329 21.80 1.35 -3.01
C TRP A 329 22.70 2.53 -2.62
N ASN A 330 24.03 2.36 -2.62
CA ASN A 330 24.92 3.42 -2.18
C ASN A 330 24.90 4.61 -3.15
N ASP A 331 24.75 4.36 -4.47
CA ASP A 331 24.57 5.43 -5.43
C ASP A 331 23.20 6.12 -5.26
N PHE A 332 22.13 5.34 -5.11
CA PHE A 332 20.80 5.89 -4.85
C PHE A 332 20.80 6.71 -3.55
N ARG A 333 21.36 6.16 -2.46
CA ARG A 333 21.49 6.85 -1.17
C ARG A 333 22.19 8.21 -1.30
N ARG A 334 23.28 8.27 -2.05
CA ARG A 334 23.99 9.52 -2.34
C ARG A 334 23.09 10.53 -3.08
N ARG A 335 22.37 10.10 -4.10
CA ARG A 335 21.49 10.96 -4.90
C ARG A 335 20.26 11.41 -4.11
N ILE A 336 19.64 10.53 -3.34
CA ILE A 336 18.42 10.85 -2.60
C ILE A 336 18.65 11.91 -1.52
N ASN A 337 19.82 11.93 -0.88
CA ASN A 337 20.17 12.98 0.09
C ASN A 337 20.23 14.38 -0.57
N VAL A 338 20.72 14.45 -1.81
CA VAL A 338 20.68 15.70 -2.60
C VAL A 338 19.23 16.07 -2.97
N HIS A 339 18.44 15.09 -3.42
CA HIS A 339 17.05 15.31 -3.81
C HIS A 339 16.18 15.79 -2.64
N VAL A 340 16.34 15.25 -1.44
CA VAL A 340 15.62 15.72 -0.24
C VAL A 340 15.93 17.20 0.02
N SER A 341 17.20 17.59 -0.08
CA SER A 341 17.60 19.00 0.07
C SER A 341 16.95 19.91 -0.99
N LEU A 342 16.87 19.43 -2.24
CA LEU A 342 16.21 20.16 -3.33
C LEU A 342 14.69 20.27 -3.14
N LEU A 343 14.04 19.21 -2.63
CA LEU A 343 12.62 19.22 -2.29
C LEU A 343 12.31 20.25 -1.21
N HIS A 344 13.11 20.27 -0.13
CA HIS A 344 13.00 21.26 0.94
C HIS A 344 13.21 22.68 0.41
N ALA A 345 14.22 22.90 -0.44
CA ALA A 345 14.48 24.21 -1.06
C ALA A 345 13.30 24.69 -1.94
N ARG A 346 12.47 23.79 -2.44
CA ARG A 346 11.23 24.07 -3.18
C ARG A 346 9.99 24.21 -2.29
N GLY A 347 10.16 24.14 -0.97
CA GLY A 347 9.06 24.23 0.00
C GLY A 347 8.24 22.96 0.18
N ILE A 348 8.67 21.82 -0.40
CA ILE A 348 8.06 20.51 -0.25
C ILE A 348 8.51 19.91 1.10
N ASN A 349 7.57 19.48 1.91
CA ASN A 349 7.80 18.92 3.24
C ASN A 349 8.20 17.43 3.16
N ALA A 350 9.28 17.12 2.44
CA ALA A 350 9.77 15.75 2.33
C ALA A 350 10.31 15.24 3.68
N PHE A 351 10.12 13.95 3.97
CA PHE A 351 10.77 13.29 5.10
C PHE A 351 12.30 13.44 4.99
N PRO A 352 13.00 13.86 6.07
CA PRO A 352 14.41 14.23 6.01
C PRO A 352 15.38 13.03 5.94
N LEU A 353 14.88 11.82 5.74
CA LEU A 353 15.58 10.53 5.89
C LEU A 353 15.89 10.22 7.36
N SER A 354 15.88 8.91 7.70
CA SER A 354 16.14 8.48 9.07
C SER A 354 17.60 8.69 9.47
N ASP A 355 17.79 9.13 10.71
CA ASP A 355 19.11 9.19 11.37
C ASP A 355 19.44 7.85 12.07
N ASP A 356 18.56 6.86 12.00
CA ASP A 356 18.77 5.56 12.62
C ASP A 356 19.72 4.68 11.80
N VAL A 357 20.45 3.83 12.50
CA VAL A 357 21.23 2.76 11.89
C VAL A 357 20.39 1.48 11.88
N VAL A 358 20.20 0.89 10.71
CA VAL A 358 19.56 -0.43 10.58
C VAL A 358 20.62 -1.50 10.84
N ILE A 359 20.34 -2.36 11.81
CA ILE A 359 21.19 -3.50 12.14
C ILE A 359 20.45 -4.77 11.72
N THR A 360 21.01 -5.50 10.78
CA THR A 360 20.47 -6.80 10.34
C THR A 360 21.42 -7.92 10.74
N ALA A 361 20.91 -8.99 11.33
CA ALA A 361 21.67 -10.18 11.68
C ALA A 361 21.10 -11.42 10.97
N GLN A 362 21.84 -11.93 10.00
CA GLN A 362 21.53 -13.15 9.27
C GLN A 362 22.28 -14.34 9.89
N MET A 363 21.52 -15.33 10.38
CA MET A 363 22.11 -16.53 10.94
C MET A 363 22.87 -17.34 9.89
N LEU A 364 24.09 -17.72 10.22
CA LEU A 364 24.92 -18.65 9.45
C LEU A 364 24.58 -20.10 9.86
N SER A 365 25.04 -21.07 9.06
CA SER A 365 24.86 -22.49 9.35
C SER A 365 25.26 -22.83 10.80
N GLU A 366 24.44 -23.68 11.44
CA GLU A 366 24.61 -24.17 12.83
C GLU A 366 24.11 -23.25 13.97
N GLY A 367 23.47 -22.07 13.68
CA GLY A 367 22.86 -21.24 14.72
C GLY A 367 23.78 -20.65 15.79
N LYS A 368 25.13 -20.70 15.58
CA LYS A 368 26.14 -20.22 16.54
C LYS A 368 26.69 -18.84 16.21
N LYS A 369 26.57 -18.41 14.97
CA LYS A 369 27.09 -17.16 14.45
C LYS A 369 26.10 -16.48 13.51
N ALA A 370 26.14 -15.17 13.46
CA ALA A 370 25.40 -14.37 12.52
C ALA A 370 26.32 -13.43 11.74
N ARG A 371 26.00 -13.22 10.48
CA ARG A 371 26.54 -12.11 9.68
C ARG A 371 25.72 -10.87 9.99
N VAL A 372 26.38 -9.82 10.43
CA VAL A 372 25.77 -8.53 10.74
C VAL A 372 26.06 -7.54 9.63
N THR A 373 25.03 -6.81 9.22
CA THR A 373 25.10 -5.66 8.32
C THR A 373 24.56 -4.43 9.04
N LEU A 374 25.21 -3.29 8.85
CA LEU A 374 24.76 -1.99 9.32
C LEU A 374 24.46 -1.11 8.11
N ASP A 375 23.32 -0.45 8.09
CA ASP A 375 22.94 0.43 6.98
C ASP A 375 22.33 1.74 7.49
N THR A 376 22.34 2.78 6.67
CA THR A 376 21.77 4.09 6.97
C THR A 376 21.26 4.76 5.71
N GLU A 377 20.24 5.59 5.84
CA GLU A 377 19.69 6.41 4.76
C GLU A 377 20.51 7.70 4.51
N LYS A 378 21.28 8.17 5.47
CA LYS A 378 22.06 9.42 5.40
C LYS A 378 23.35 9.28 4.61
N TYR A 379 23.69 10.36 3.89
CA TYR A 379 24.97 10.51 3.17
C TYR A 379 25.37 12.00 3.07
N PRO A 380 26.65 12.37 3.33
CA PRO A 380 27.71 11.51 3.87
C PRO A 380 27.50 11.23 5.37
N ALA A 381 27.84 10.02 5.79
CA ALA A 381 27.75 9.62 7.19
C ALA A 381 28.67 8.44 7.49
N GLU A 382 29.13 8.35 8.73
CA GLU A 382 29.90 7.24 9.26
C GLU A 382 29.02 6.44 10.23
N VAL A 383 28.96 5.13 10.06
CA VAL A 383 28.35 4.23 11.05
C VAL A 383 29.43 3.71 11.97
N ARG A 384 29.29 3.98 13.27
CA ARG A 384 30.18 3.44 14.32
C ARG A 384 29.43 2.41 15.15
N TYR A 385 30.13 1.37 15.60
CA TYR A 385 29.50 0.30 16.36
C TYR A 385 30.37 -0.23 17.48
N THR A 386 29.72 -0.94 18.42
CA THR A 386 30.35 -1.66 19.53
C THR A 386 29.75 -3.05 19.72
N LEU A 387 30.50 -3.97 20.30
CA LEU A 387 30.09 -5.35 20.59
C LEU A 387 30.23 -5.70 22.07
N ASP A 388 30.69 -4.77 22.87
CA ASP A 388 30.99 -4.93 24.30
C ASP A 388 29.93 -4.33 25.23
N GLY A 389 28.84 -3.86 24.67
CA GLY A 389 27.73 -3.24 25.41
C GLY A 389 27.96 -1.76 25.75
N THR A 390 29.05 -1.15 25.33
CA THR A 390 29.22 0.32 25.45
C THR A 390 28.49 1.07 24.37
N ALA A 391 28.19 2.35 24.59
CA ALA A 391 27.62 3.21 23.54
C ALA A 391 28.70 3.56 22.51
N PRO A 392 28.38 3.53 21.19
CA PRO A 392 29.31 4.00 20.16
C PRO A 392 29.68 5.47 20.36
N VAL A 393 30.97 5.75 20.16
CA VAL A 393 31.56 7.08 20.20
C VAL A 393 32.37 7.33 18.92
N PRO A 394 32.83 8.56 18.59
CA PRO A 394 33.61 8.82 17.39
C PRO A 394 34.86 7.96 17.21
N GLY A 395 35.41 7.42 18.31
CA GLY A 395 36.56 6.52 18.33
C GLY A 395 36.21 5.03 18.26
N SER A 396 34.94 4.64 18.27
CA SER A 396 34.51 3.25 18.12
C SER A 396 34.79 2.72 16.72
N ASP A 397 34.67 1.40 16.54
CA ASP A 397 34.91 0.74 15.25
C ASP A 397 34.02 1.37 14.14
N LEU A 398 34.69 1.69 13.02
CA LEU A 398 34.01 2.17 11.82
C LEU A 398 33.49 0.99 11.04
N TYR A 399 32.22 1.04 10.65
CA TYR A 399 31.64 0.03 9.77
C TYR A 399 32.12 0.23 8.33
N ASP A 400 32.81 -0.75 7.81
CA ASP A 400 33.33 -0.80 6.43
C ASP A 400 32.79 -1.98 5.61
N GLY A 401 31.93 -2.81 6.21
CA GLY A 401 31.29 -3.94 5.55
C GLY A 401 30.79 -5.00 6.52
N PRO A 402 30.07 -6.02 6.03
CA PRO A 402 29.49 -7.07 6.86
C PRO A 402 30.54 -7.81 7.71
N PHE A 403 30.24 -8.03 8.98
CA PHE A 403 31.08 -8.75 9.92
C PHE A 403 30.33 -9.90 10.59
N VAL A 404 31.06 -10.81 11.25
CA VAL A 404 30.49 -11.99 11.87
C VAL A 404 30.62 -11.92 13.38
N VAL A 405 29.50 -12.14 14.08
CA VAL A 405 29.43 -12.21 15.55
C VAL A 405 28.93 -13.58 16.01
N LYS A 406 29.13 -13.88 17.29
CA LYS A 406 28.50 -15.04 17.95
C LYS A 406 27.02 -14.72 18.24
N ALA A 407 26.16 -15.75 18.21
CA ALA A 407 24.83 -15.63 18.79
C ALA A 407 24.93 -15.25 20.29
N GLY A 408 23.98 -14.41 20.73
CA GLY A 408 24.02 -13.82 22.06
C GLY A 408 24.82 -12.51 22.16
N THR A 409 25.42 -12.03 21.06
CA THR A 409 26.06 -10.70 21.03
C THR A 409 25.03 -9.61 20.91
N THR A 410 25.17 -8.53 21.67
CA THR A 410 24.45 -7.29 21.47
C THR A 410 25.30 -6.37 20.60
N VAL A 411 24.76 -5.96 19.46
CA VAL A 411 25.35 -4.98 18.56
C VAL A 411 24.72 -3.63 18.84
N ARG A 412 25.53 -2.61 19.12
CA ARG A 412 25.10 -1.22 19.21
C ARG A 412 25.73 -0.42 18.10
N ALA A 413 24.94 0.41 17.45
CA ALA A 413 25.40 1.24 16.35
C ALA A 413 24.80 2.66 16.43
N ALA A 414 25.54 3.63 15.94
CA ALA A 414 25.10 5.01 15.83
C ALA A 414 25.67 5.67 14.58
N LEU A 415 24.93 6.66 14.09
CA LEU A 415 25.31 7.49 12.95
C LEU A 415 26.16 8.67 13.41
N PHE A 416 27.22 8.96 12.69
CA PHE A 416 28.07 10.11 12.93
C PHE A 416 28.22 10.96 11.66
N VAL A 417 28.03 12.27 11.81
CA VAL A 417 28.28 13.27 10.75
C VAL A 417 29.27 14.29 11.31
N ALA A 418 30.38 14.47 10.64
CA ALA A 418 31.47 15.36 11.08
C ALA A 418 31.91 15.12 12.55
N GLY A 419 31.94 13.84 12.98
CA GLY A 419 32.35 13.46 14.32
C GLY A 419 31.32 13.69 15.43
N ARG A 420 30.08 14.05 15.09
CA ARG A 420 28.96 14.19 16.04
C ARG A 420 27.95 13.10 15.78
N MET A 421 27.43 12.50 16.84
CA MET A 421 26.32 11.55 16.73
C MET A 421 25.06 12.29 16.30
N GLU A 422 24.42 11.79 15.26
CA GLU A 422 23.09 12.18 14.80
C GLU A 422 22.08 11.09 15.17
N GLY A 423 20.83 11.50 15.42
CA GLY A 423 19.77 10.58 15.84
C GLY A 423 20.06 9.90 17.17
N THR A 424 19.63 8.65 17.27
CA THR A 424 19.77 7.81 18.46
C THR A 424 20.65 6.60 18.20
N MET A 425 21.23 6.04 19.26
CA MET A 425 21.91 4.74 19.20
C MET A 425 20.86 3.64 19.01
N THR A 426 21.08 2.80 18.02
CA THR A 426 20.30 1.59 17.80
C THR A 426 20.97 0.36 18.38
N GLU A 427 20.18 -0.62 18.81
CA GLU A 427 20.68 -1.84 19.44
C GLU A 427 19.96 -3.06 18.88
N LEU A 428 20.70 -4.14 18.66
CA LEU A 428 20.16 -5.44 18.28
C LEU A 428 20.83 -6.57 19.07
N TYR A 429 20.03 -7.37 19.76
CA TYR A 429 20.47 -8.64 20.32
C TYR A 429 20.39 -9.73 19.24
N VAL A 430 21.52 -10.37 18.93
CA VAL A 430 21.63 -11.41 17.91
C VAL A 430 21.09 -12.73 18.44
N ASP A 431 19.82 -13.05 18.12
CA ASP A 431 19.17 -14.31 18.51
C ASP A 431 19.72 -15.49 17.68
N ALA A 432 20.05 -16.58 18.37
CA ALA A 432 20.55 -17.81 17.74
C ALA A 432 19.50 -18.57 16.91
N ARG A 433 18.23 -18.25 17.07
CA ARG A 433 17.12 -19.04 16.52
C ARG A 433 16.55 -18.48 15.22
N ARG A 434 16.80 -17.22 14.91
CA ARG A 434 16.20 -16.54 13.75
C ARG A 434 17.07 -15.40 13.23
N ASN A 435 16.86 -15.04 11.98
CA ASN A 435 17.33 -13.77 11.45
C ASN A 435 16.55 -12.64 12.13
N VAL A 436 17.20 -11.56 12.47
CA VAL A 436 16.58 -10.40 13.13
C VAL A 436 17.14 -9.11 12.57
N ASP A 437 16.34 -8.07 12.63
CA ASP A 437 16.77 -6.70 12.45
C ASP A 437 16.16 -5.80 13.52
N ASN A 438 16.67 -4.59 13.66
CA ASN A 438 16.14 -3.65 14.64
C ASN A 438 14.81 -3.03 14.21
N TYR A 439 14.43 -3.13 12.94
CA TYR A 439 13.08 -2.73 12.47
C TYR A 439 11.99 -3.63 13.05
N TYR A 440 12.28 -4.93 13.20
CA TYR A 440 11.33 -5.86 13.81
C TYR A 440 10.93 -5.45 15.23
N THR A 441 11.79 -4.71 15.93
CA THR A 441 11.48 -4.16 17.25
C THR A 441 10.37 -3.10 17.17
N TYR A 442 10.35 -2.27 16.13
CA TYR A 442 9.29 -1.29 15.91
C TYR A 442 7.95 -1.93 15.58
N LEU A 443 7.95 -3.00 14.80
CA LEU A 443 6.73 -3.74 14.44
C LEU A 443 6.07 -4.42 15.66
N ASN A 444 6.81 -4.69 16.72
CA ASN A 444 6.31 -5.36 17.93
C ASN A 444 5.98 -4.38 19.07
N THR A 445 5.98 -3.08 18.84
CA THR A 445 5.50 -2.12 19.83
C THR A 445 3.97 -2.14 19.88
N PRO A 446 3.35 -2.12 21.08
CA PRO A 446 1.89 -2.17 21.21
C PRO A 446 1.18 -1.06 20.44
N GLU A 447 1.80 0.10 20.28
CA GLU A 447 1.24 1.26 19.58
C GLU A 447 1.12 1.03 18.06
N VAL A 448 2.03 0.27 17.45
CA VAL A 448 1.97 -0.07 16.02
C VAL A 448 0.84 -1.04 15.73
N TYR A 449 0.58 -2.00 16.63
CA TYR A 449 -0.51 -2.97 16.47
C TYR A 449 -1.89 -2.43 16.87
N ALA A 450 -1.98 -1.44 17.75
CA ALA A 450 -3.26 -0.87 18.16
C ALA A 450 -4.06 -0.22 17.02
N SER A 451 -3.41 0.06 15.89
CA SER A 451 -4.04 0.62 14.68
C SER A 451 -4.50 -0.42 13.66
N THR A 452 -3.98 -1.67 13.71
CA THR A 452 -4.25 -2.71 12.69
C THR A 452 -5.24 -3.80 13.15
N ASP A 453 -5.52 -3.91 14.45
CA ASP A 453 -6.33 -4.98 15.03
C ASP A 453 -7.77 -4.57 15.40
N ARG A 454 -8.43 -3.73 14.59
CA ARG A 454 -9.87 -3.51 14.79
C ARG A 454 -10.61 -3.30 13.48
#